data_d1a2c5bcc605ca30fa08b956c577191b
#
_entry.id   d1a2c5bcc605ca30fa08b956c577191b
#
_cell.length_a   1.000
_cell.length_b   1.000
_cell.length_c   1.000
_cell.angle_alpha   90.00
_cell.angle_beta   90.00
_cell.angle_gamma   90.00
#
_symmetry.space_group_name_H-M   'P 1'
#
loop_
_entity.id
_entity.type
_entity.pdbx_description
1 polymer ?
#
loop_
_entity_poly.entity_id
_entity_poly.type
_entity_poly.pdbx_seq_one_letter_code
_entity_poly.pdbx_strand_id
1 'polypeptide(L)'
;YRNLSVAHFTAGDKDKAAEILFKLLEIEPNDDEAFRNLVINKGITGNHKIAEHFEKKFISNEDKIKDIPIHEIPSSLKHAQIESGFGLGSLFDLEKNYDKAFKFFKRANDLQRSNINYDIKIEEKLFNQIKLAFNENVLNDKKLNGNDSKVPIFVLGMPRSGTSMIEQILASHSEVYGAGELNEIKDIAGTSLAFLKNNSVENIGDLSSDERIKFGGEYVERINNILKRDSSNKPATRIVDKQVYNFIYVGFIKMILPNAKIIHIERNPLDTCLSIYTLKFVGHHAYAYSLKEIGEYYNLYKDMVRHWNDAIPGHILNIKYENVVDNLEENV
;
A
#
# COMPACT_ATOMS: atom_id res chain seq x y z
N TYR A 1 -2.69 22.70 -11.96
CA TYR A 1 -2.32 22.97 -10.57
C TYR A 1 -2.29 21.70 -9.72
N ARG A 2 -3.35 20.85 -9.65
CA ARG A 2 -3.35 19.63 -8.82
C ARG A 2 -2.17 18.71 -9.12
N ASN A 3 -1.97 18.31 -10.38
CA ASN A 3 -0.86 17.41 -10.76
C ASN A 3 0.53 18.03 -10.47
N LEU A 4 0.65 19.36 -10.61
CA LEU A 4 1.89 20.07 -10.30
C LEU A 4 2.16 20.05 -8.78
N SER A 5 1.14 20.23 -7.94
CA SER A 5 1.31 20.15 -6.49
C SER A 5 1.69 18.73 -6.05
N VAL A 6 1.09 17.71 -6.66
CA VAL A 6 1.46 16.30 -6.40
C VAL A 6 2.91 16.03 -6.79
N ALA A 7 3.37 16.54 -7.94
CA ALA A 7 4.76 16.38 -8.37
C ALA A 7 5.75 17.03 -7.38
N HIS A 8 5.47 18.25 -6.90
CA HIS A 8 6.30 18.91 -5.87
C HIS A 8 6.27 18.16 -4.54
N PHE A 9 5.09 17.69 -4.11
CA PHE A 9 4.96 16.88 -2.90
C PHE A 9 5.79 15.60 -2.97
N THR A 10 5.72 14.88 -4.09
CA THR A 10 6.49 13.65 -4.32
C THR A 10 7.99 13.92 -4.37
N ALA A 11 8.40 15.08 -4.87
CA ALA A 11 9.79 15.53 -4.87
C ALA A 11 10.27 16.03 -3.47
N GLY A 12 9.39 16.02 -2.44
CA GLY A 12 9.72 16.47 -1.09
C GLY A 12 9.56 17.98 -0.85
N ASP A 13 9.21 18.76 -1.89
CA ASP A 13 9.01 20.21 -1.84
C ASP A 13 7.56 20.54 -1.39
N LYS A 14 7.31 20.33 -0.10
CA LYS A 14 5.98 20.50 0.50
C LYS A 14 5.49 21.94 0.49
N ASP A 15 6.39 22.89 0.66
CA ASP A 15 6.04 24.33 0.70
C ASP A 15 5.54 24.78 -0.67
N LYS A 16 6.23 24.37 -1.73
CA LYS A 16 5.81 24.67 -3.10
C LYS A 16 4.50 23.97 -3.46
N ALA A 17 4.32 22.73 -3.03
CA ALA A 17 3.07 22.01 -3.21
C ALA A 17 1.89 22.75 -2.54
N ALA A 18 2.07 23.24 -1.31
CA ALA A 18 1.06 24.03 -0.59
C ALA A 18 0.76 25.37 -1.29
N GLU A 19 1.78 26.11 -1.72
CA GLU A 19 1.62 27.37 -2.47
C GLU A 19 0.75 27.19 -3.73
N ILE A 20 0.99 26.12 -4.46
CA ILE A 20 0.23 25.78 -5.68
C ILE A 20 -1.24 25.48 -5.35
N LEU A 21 -1.49 24.76 -4.24
CA LEU A 21 -2.84 24.45 -3.79
C LEU A 21 -3.60 25.69 -3.29
N PHE A 22 -2.94 26.62 -2.62
CA PHE A 22 -3.54 27.91 -2.27
C PHE A 22 -3.98 28.68 -3.51
N LYS A 23 -3.12 28.78 -4.53
CA LYS A 23 -3.47 29.42 -5.81
C LYS A 23 -4.64 28.74 -6.51
N LEU A 24 -4.70 27.40 -6.44
CA LEU A 24 -5.83 26.66 -6.99
C LEU A 24 -7.13 27.02 -6.25
N LEU A 25 -7.12 27.07 -4.92
CA LEU A 25 -8.28 27.41 -4.11
C LEU A 25 -8.71 28.90 -4.22
N GLU A 26 -7.83 29.80 -4.65
CA GLU A 26 -8.20 31.17 -5.03
C GLU A 26 -9.02 31.18 -6.34
N ILE A 27 -8.72 30.29 -7.29
CA ILE A 27 -9.41 30.17 -8.59
C ILE A 27 -10.67 29.32 -8.46
N GLU A 28 -10.58 28.20 -7.75
CA GLU A 28 -11.64 27.23 -7.52
C GLU A 28 -11.87 27.03 -5.99
N PRO A 29 -12.58 27.95 -5.33
CA PRO A 29 -12.73 27.92 -3.86
C PRO A 29 -13.44 26.70 -3.29
N ASN A 30 -14.12 25.92 -4.15
CA ASN A 30 -14.88 24.74 -3.77
C ASN A 30 -14.21 23.42 -4.18
N ASP A 31 -12.91 23.42 -4.52
CA ASP A 31 -12.18 22.22 -4.89
C ASP A 31 -11.83 21.36 -3.65
N ASP A 32 -12.68 20.37 -3.38
CA ASP A 32 -12.55 19.49 -2.19
C ASP A 32 -11.27 18.66 -2.20
N GLU A 33 -10.78 18.25 -3.38
CA GLU A 33 -9.54 17.51 -3.51
C GLU A 33 -8.31 18.39 -3.22
N ALA A 34 -8.31 19.64 -3.71
CA ALA A 34 -7.26 20.60 -3.39
C ALA A 34 -7.22 20.89 -1.89
N PHE A 35 -8.39 21.05 -1.24
CA PHE A 35 -8.48 21.21 0.21
C PHE A 35 -7.88 20.01 0.95
N ARG A 36 -8.29 18.78 0.62
CA ARG A 36 -7.74 17.57 1.25
C ARG A 36 -6.20 17.51 1.10
N ASN A 37 -5.70 17.74 -0.11
CA ASN A 37 -4.26 17.71 -0.38
C ASN A 37 -3.51 18.79 0.39
N LEU A 38 -4.10 19.98 0.56
CA LEU A 38 -3.53 21.07 1.35
C LEU A 38 -3.40 20.69 2.84
N VAL A 39 -4.41 20.03 3.41
CA VAL A 39 -4.35 19.49 4.78
C VAL A 39 -3.28 18.43 4.92
N ILE A 40 -3.22 17.45 4.01
CA ILE A 40 -2.21 16.38 4.02
C ILE A 40 -0.78 16.95 3.96
N ASN A 41 -0.59 18.02 3.21
CA ASN A 41 0.69 18.75 3.13
C ASN A 41 0.98 19.58 4.39
N LYS A 42 0.07 19.56 5.39
CA LYS A 42 0.14 20.41 6.60
C LYS A 42 0.20 21.89 6.29
N GLY A 43 -0.44 22.31 5.20
CA GLY A 43 -0.45 23.70 4.75
C GLY A 43 -1.40 24.60 5.53
N ILE A 44 -2.38 24.04 6.26
CA ILE A 44 -3.36 24.81 7.06
C ILE A 44 -3.66 24.15 8.41
N THR A 45 -4.18 24.95 9.34
CA THR A 45 -4.74 24.54 10.63
C THR A 45 -6.26 24.77 10.64
N GLY A 46 -6.98 24.24 11.62
CA GLY A 46 -8.45 24.34 11.71
C GLY A 46 -9.02 25.75 11.82
N ASN A 47 -8.23 26.70 12.36
CA ASN A 47 -8.63 28.11 12.44
C ASN A 47 -8.44 28.88 11.11
N HIS A 48 -7.99 28.21 10.06
CA HIS A 48 -7.81 28.84 8.76
C HIS A 48 -9.18 29.00 8.06
N LYS A 49 -9.42 30.15 7.42
CA LYS A 49 -10.70 30.45 6.73
C LYS A 49 -11.12 29.38 5.71
N ILE A 50 -10.15 28.76 5.04
CA ILE A 50 -10.41 27.66 4.10
C ILE A 50 -10.98 26.45 4.86
N ALA A 51 -10.43 26.08 6.03
CA ALA A 51 -10.93 24.98 6.83
C ALA A 51 -12.38 25.22 7.29
N GLU A 52 -12.66 26.42 7.81
CA GLU A 52 -14.03 26.81 8.18
C GLU A 52 -15.00 26.77 6.99
N HIS A 53 -14.55 27.20 5.80
CA HIS A 53 -15.35 27.16 4.58
C HIS A 53 -15.74 25.71 4.22
N PHE A 54 -14.78 24.78 4.21
CA PHE A 54 -15.05 23.41 3.87
C PHE A 54 -15.85 22.66 4.93
N GLU A 55 -15.70 22.99 6.21
CA GLU A 55 -16.54 22.44 7.26
C GLU A 55 -18.01 22.89 7.11
N LYS A 56 -18.26 24.18 6.90
CA LYS A 56 -19.61 24.71 6.65
C LYS A 56 -20.22 24.08 5.38
N LYS A 57 -19.44 23.98 4.31
CA LYS A 57 -19.85 23.33 3.06
C LYS A 57 -20.21 21.86 3.29
N PHE A 58 -19.38 21.11 4.03
CA PHE A 58 -19.65 19.71 4.34
C PHE A 58 -20.97 19.55 5.08
N ILE A 59 -21.20 20.34 6.16
CA ILE A 59 -22.43 20.29 6.96
C ILE A 59 -23.65 20.63 6.07
N SER A 60 -23.57 21.70 5.27
CA SER A 60 -24.65 22.09 4.35
C SER A 60 -24.97 21.00 3.32
N ASN A 61 -23.96 20.26 2.84
CA ASN A 61 -24.20 19.15 1.92
C ASN A 61 -24.80 17.95 2.64
N GLU A 62 -24.39 17.64 3.90
CA GLU A 62 -25.02 16.58 4.71
C GLU A 62 -26.52 16.86 4.89
N ASP A 63 -26.92 18.10 5.18
CA ASP A 63 -28.32 18.48 5.30
C ASP A 63 -29.15 18.21 4.04
N LYS A 64 -28.52 18.32 2.86
CA LYS A 64 -29.17 18.03 1.58
C LYS A 64 -29.32 16.54 1.30
N ILE A 65 -28.44 15.70 1.86
CA ILE A 65 -28.37 14.26 1.52
C ILE A 65 -28.75 13.34 2.68
N LYS A 66 -29.05 13.85 3.88
CA LYS A 66 -29.34 13.05 5.07
C LYS A 66 -30.51 12.09 4.90
N ASP A 67 -31.53 12.47 4.13
CA ASP A 67 -32.75 11.69 3.88
C ASP A 67 -32.68 10.91 2.55
N ILE A 68 -31.55 11.00 1.82
CA ILE A 68 -31.35 10.31 0.54
C ILE A 68 -30.63 8.98 0.80
N PRO A 69 -31.16 7.84 0.30
CA PRO A 69 -30.43 6.57 0.35
C PRO A 69 -29.03 6.71 -0.25
N ILE A 70 -28.03 6.11 0.38
CA ILE A 70 -26.61 6.33 0.04
C ILE A 70 -26.27 6.03 -1.44
N HIS A 71 -26.98 5.07 -2.06
CA HIS A 71 -26.81 4.71 -3.47
C HIS A 71 -27.45 5.69 -4.44
N GLU A 72 -28.39 6.53 -3.98
CA GLU A 72 -29.10 7.55 -4.75
C GLU A 72 -28.45 8.95 -4.65
N ILE A 73 -27.48 9.13 -3.74
CA ILE A 73 -26.80 10.41 -3.60
C ILE A 73 -26.08 10.76 -4.92
N PRO A 74 -26.28 11.98 -5.48
CA PRO A 74 -25.62 12.41 -6.69
C PRO A 74 -24.09 12.26 -6.61
N SER A 75 -23.46 11.70 -7.65
CA SER A 75 -22.05 11.37 -7.67
C SER A 75 -21.13 12.57 -7.35
N SER A 76 -21.49 13.77 -7.81
CA SER A 76 -20.73 15.00 -7.51
C SER A 76 -20.76 15.38 -6.04
N LEU A 77 -21.93 15.28 -5.39
CA LEU A 77 -22.07 15.53 -3.94
C LEU A 77 -21.36 14.44 -3.14
N LYS A 78 -21.49 13.19 -3.54
CA LYS A 78 -20.81 12.07 -2.90
C LYS A 78 -19.29 12.26 -2.97
N HIS A 79 -18.77 12.61 -4.15
CA HIS A 79 -17.33 12.90 -4.32
C HIS A 79 -16.85 14.06 -3.43
N ALA A 80 -17.58 15.18 -3.43
CA ALA A 80 -17.26 16.32 -2.58
C ALA A 80 -17.21 15.95 -1.08
N GLN A 81 -18.21 15.18 -0.60
CA GLN A 81 -18.26 14.73 0.79
C GLN A 81 -17.13 13.74 1.15
N ILE A 82 -16.73 12.89 0.21
CA ILE A 82 -15.60 11.98 0.41
C ILE A 82 -14.31 12.78 0.55
N GLU A 83 -14.02 13.68 -0.40
CA GLU A 83 -12.77 14.44 -0.41
C GLU A 83 -12.66 15.37 0.82
N SER A 84 -13.68 16.21 1.04
CA SER A 84 -13.68 17.12 2.18
C SER A 84 -13.77 16.38 3.51
N GLY A 85 -14.45 15.23 3.58
CA GLY A 85 -14.53 14.41 4.78
C GLY A 85 -13.18 13.83 5.20
N PHE A 86 -12.37 13.29 4.25
CA PHE A 86 -11.00 12.88 4.55
C PHE A 86 -10.11 14.08 4.91
N GLY A 87 -10.27 15.22 4.23
CA GLY A 87 -9.55 16.44 4.56
C GLY A 87 -9.85 16.95 5.97
N LEU A 88 -11.13 17.10 6.32
CA LEU A 88 -11.56 17.55 7.65
C LEU A 88 -11.18 16.53 8.74
N GLY A 89 -11.33 15.24 8.47
CA GLY A 89 -10.90 14.18 9.37
C GLY A 89 -9.41 14.31 9.71
N SER A 90 -8.56 14.45 8.68
CA SER A 90 -7.11 14.64 8.87
C SER A 90 -6.78 15.93 9.62
N LEU A 91 -7.50 17.02 9.34
CA LEU A 91 -7.32 18.29 10.02
C LEU A 91 -7.58 18.19 11.52
N PHE A 92 -8.74 17.63 11.90
CA PHE A 92 -9.10 17.48 13.31
C PHE A 92 -8.26 16.43 14.04
N ASP A 93 -7.74 15.44 13.35
CA ASP A 93 -6.76 14.48 13.89
C ASP A 93 -5.45 15.20 14.26
N LEU A 94 -4.93 16.06 13.37
CA LEU A 94 -3.76 16.92 13.65
C LEU A 94 -3.97 17.84 14.85
N GLU A 95 -5.21 18.29 15.06
CA GLU A 95 -5.60 19.13 16.22
C GLU A 95 -5.92 18.32 17.48
N LYS A 96 -5.77 16.98 17.41
CA LYS A 96 -6.09 16.04 18.51
C LYS A 96 -7.57 16.07 18.93
N ASN A 97 -8.45 16.52 18.06
CA ASN A 97 -9.90 16.42 18.23
C ASN A 97 -10.41 15.12 17.61
N TYR A 98 -10.07 14.02 18.24
CA TYR A 98 -10.24 12.66 17.67
C TYR A 98 -11.72 12.30 17.45
N ASP A 99 -12.63 12.72 18.33
CA ASP A 99 -14.07 12.45 18.17
C ASP A 99 -14.63 13.13 16.91
N LYS A 100 -14.21 14.36 16.65
CA LYS A 100 -14.63 15.11 15.47
C LYS A 100 -13.96 14.54 14.22
N ALA A 101 -12.69 14.24 14.29
CA ALA A 101 -11.94 13.59 13.21
C ALA A 101 -12.61 12.27 12.79
N PHE A 102 -12.94 11.41 13.76
CA PHE A 102 -13.55 10.12 13.48
C PHE A 102 -14.94 10.24 12.81
N LYS A 103 -15.73 11.22 13.17
CA LYS A 103 -17.04 11.48 12.52
C LYS A 103 -16.87 11.78 11.02
N PHE A 104 -15.90 12.63 10.67
CA PHE A 104 -15.62 12.95 9.27
C PHE A 104 -15.06 11.76 8.51
N PHE A 105 -14.05 11.07 9.07
CA PHE A 105 -13.51 9.85 8.47
C PHE A 105 -14.60 8.79 8.27
N LYS A 106 -15.44 8.55 9.30
CA LYS A 106 -16.50 7.55 9.19
C LYS A 106 -17.45 7.87 8.04
N ARG A 107 -17.92 9.12 7.94
CA ARG A 107 -18.84 9.52 6.87
C ARG A 107 -18.19 9.40 5.49
N ALA A 108 -16.96 9.86 5.34
CA ALA A 108 -16.22 9.75 4.08
C ALA A 108 -16.02 8.28 3.67
N ASN A 109 -15.67 7.43 4.62
CA ASN A 109 -15.50 5.99 4.38
C ASN A 109 -16.82 5.31 4.02
N ASP A 110 -17.93 5.58 4.73
CA ASP A 110 -19.25 5.02 4.41
C ASP A 110 -19.66 5.36 2.96
N LEU A 111 -19.44 6.62 2.55
CA LEU A 111 -19.71 7.08 1.19
C LEU A 111 -18.77 6.41 0.17
N GLN A 112 -17.49 6.34 0.45
CA GLN A 112 -16.51 5.70 -0.44
C GLN A 112 -16.79 4.21 -0.57
N ARG A 113 -17.09 3.51 0.54
CA ARG A 113 -17.39 2.09 0.54
C ARG A 113 -18.64 1.78 -0.31
N SER A 114 -19.63 2.66 -0.32
CA SER A 114 -20.83 2.50 -1.15
C SER A 114 -20.58 2.52 -2.66
N ASN A 115 -19.42 3.02 -3.09
CA ASN A 115 -19.02 3.05 -4.50
C ASN A 115 -18.24 1.79 -4.93
N ILE A 116 -17.97 0.88 -3.99
CA ILE A 116 -17.07 -0.24 -4.21
C ILE A 116 -17.83 -1.56 -4.10
N ASN A 117 -17.77 -2.37 -5.16
CA ASN A 117 -18.23 -3.75 -5.09
C ASN A 117 -17.08 -4.62 -4.57
N TYR A 118 -17.15 -4.99 -3.30
CA TYR A 118 -16.13 -5.79 -2.62
C TYR A 118 -16.76 -6.85 -1.74
N ASP A 119 -16.23 -8.06 -1.81
CA ASP A 119 -16.57 -9.17 -0.93
C ASP A 119 -15.27 -9.84 -0.44
N ILE A 120 -15.01 -9.78 0.86
CA ILE A 120 -13.83 -10.37 1.50
C ILE A 120 -13.68 -11.87 1.23
N LYS A 121 -14.77 -12.58 0.95
CA LYS A 121 -14.74 -14.01 0.60
C LYS A 121 -13.94 -14.31 -0.67
N ILE A 122 -13.83 -13.33 -1.58
CA ILE A 122 -13.00 -13.48 -2.78
C ILE A 122 -11.53 -13.54 -2.37
N GLU A 123 -11.10 -12.65 -1.47
CA GLU A 123 -9.73 -12.64 -0.93
C GLU A 123 -9.46 -13.92 -0.10
N GLU A 124 -10.40 -14.31 0.76
CA GLU A 124 -10.29 -15.53 1.56
C GLU A 124 -10.10 -16.76 0.67
N LYS A 125 -10.90 -16.90 -0.38
CA LYS A 125 -10.76 -17.99 -1.35
C LYS A 125 -9.39 -17.97 -2.02
N LEU A 126 -8.95 -16.81 -2.50
CA LEU A 126 -7.65 -16.64 -3.15
C LEU A 126 -6.51 -17.02 -2.20
N PHE A 127 -6.52 -16.53 -0.97
CA PHE A 127 -5.45 -16.81 0.01
C PHE A 127 -5.40 -18.31 0.37
N ASN A 128 -6.57 -18.95 0.50
CA ASN A 128 -6.62 -20.40 0.74
C ASN A 128 -6.06 -21.19 -0.44
N GLN A 129 -6.37 -20.81 -1.67
CA GLN A 129 -5.81 -21.45 -2.87
C GLN A 129 -4.29 -21.26 -2.95
N ILE A 130 -3.77 -20.09 -2.62
CA ILE A 130 -2.33 -19.83 -2.56
C ILE A 130 -1.64 -20.75 -1.54
N LYS A 131 -2.19 -20.84 -0.32
CA LYS A 131 -1.62 -21.72 0.72
C LYS A 131 -1.60 -23.19 0.31
N LEU A 132 -2.64 -23.65 -0.38
CA LEU A 132 -2.69 -25.03 -0.89
C LEU A 132 -1.65 -25.30 -1.98
N ALA A 133 -1.48 -24.34 -2.90
CA ALA A 133 -0.56 -24.48 -4.03
C ALA A 133 0.92 -24.36 -3.61
N PHE A 134 1.22 -23.47 -2.68
CA PHE A 134 2.56 -23.26 -2.16
C PHE A 134 2.75 -23.90 -0.77
N ASN A 135 2.54 -25.20 -0.71
CA ASN A 135 2.79 -25.96 0.51
C ASN A 135 4.29 -26.31 0.68
N GLU A 136 4.64 -26.82 1.84
CA GLU A 136 6.01 -27.19 2.21
C GLU A 136 6.69 -28.11 1.19
N ASN A 137 5.98 -29.10 0.67
CA ASN A 137 6.54 -30.06 -0.29
C ASN A 137 6.94 -29.38 -1.60
N VAL A 138 6.11 -28.45 -2.11
CA VAL A 138 6.37 -27.69 -3.34
C VAL A 138 7.54 -26.72 -3.16
N LEU A 139 7.59 -26.03 -2.02
CA LEU A 139 8.58 -24.99 -1.77
C LEU A 139 9.96 -25.52 -1.38
N ASN A 140 10.05 -26.73 -0.85
CA ASN A 140 11.30 -27.38 -0.43
C ASN A 140 11.76 -28.49 -1.37
N ASP A 141 11.18 -28.61 -2.58
CA ASP A 141 11.65 -29.58 -3.57
C ASP A 141 13.05 -29.20 -4.08
N LYS A 142 14.07 -29.92 -3.55
CA LYS A 142 15.48 -29.71 -3.86
C LYS A 142 15.86 -30.08 -5.31
N LYS A 143 14.97 -30.74 -6.05
CA LYS A 143 15.21 -31.11 -7.45
C LYS A 143 14.97 -29.95 -8.41
N LEU A 144 14.28 -28.91 -7.96
CA LEU A 144 13.90 -27.78 -8.79
C LEU A 144 14.70 -26.54 -8.39
N ASN A 145 15.32 -25.90 -9.36
CA ASN A 145 16.15 -24.71 -9.18
C ASN A 145 15.42 -23.49 -9.75
N GLY A 146 15.61 -22.34 -9.10
CA GLY A 146 15.27 -21.01 -9.61
C GLY A 146 16.51 -20.24 -10.07
N ASN A 147 16.35 -18.97 -10.41
CA ASN A 147 17.45 -18.08 -10.72
C ASN A 147 18.25 -17.78 -9.44
N ASP A 148 19.55 -17.93 -9.48
CA ASP A 148 20.46 -17.84 -8.32
C ASP A 148 20.84 -16.42 -7.92
N SER A 149 20.26 -15.40 -8.56
CA SER A 149 20.52 -13.99 -8.28
C SER A 149 20.29 -13.66 -6.80
N LYS A 150 21.25 -12.90 -6.26
CA LYS A 150 21.17 -12.32 -4.92
C LYS A 150 20.81 -10.83 -4.92
N VAL A 151 20.56 -10.25 -6.09
CA VAL A 151 20.27 -8.82 -6.25
C VAL A 151 19.00 -8.38 -5.52
N PRO A 152 17.87 -9.11 -5.59
CA PRO A 152 16.62 -8.63 -5.01
C PRO A 152 16.56 -8.73 -3.48
N ILE A 153 16.01 -7.66 -2.88
CA ILE A 153 15.54 -7.63 -1.49
C ILE A 153 14.06 -7.21 -1.55
N PHE A 154 13.18 -8.04 -1.03
CA PHE A 154 11.75 -7.75 -0.94
C PHE A 154 11.40 -7.23 0.44
N VAL A 155 10.77 -6.04 0.51
CA VAL A 155 10.20 -5.48 1.73
C VAL A 155 8.69 -5.50 1.60
N LEU A 156 8.03 -6.25 2.47
CA LEU A 156 6.60 -6.52 2.38
C LEU A 156 5.91 -6.45 3.75
N GLY A 157 4.59 -6.36 3.75
CA GLY A 157 3.77 -6.25 4.95
C GLY A 157 2.41 -5.63 4.63
N MET A 158 1.64 -5.28 5.65
CA MET A 158 0.43 -4.48 5.42
C MET A 158 0.78 -3.05 4.97
N PRO A 159 -0.06 -2.39 4.18
CA PRO A 159 0.02 -0.94 4.03
C PRO A 159 0.07 -0.28 5.42
N ARG A 160 0.87 0.78 5.56
CA ARG A 160 1.03 1.52 6.82
C ARG A 160 1.78 0.80 7.96
N SER A 161 2.40 -0.33 7.68
CA SER A 161 3.22 -1.05 8.68
C SER A 161 4.65 -0.54 8.84
N GLY A 162 5.09 0.46 8.05
CA GLY A 162 6.45 1.01 8.13
C GLY A 162 7.41 0.49 7.05
N THR A 163 6.92 -0.17 6.02
CA THR A 163 7.73 -0.69 4.89
C THR A 163 8.59 0.38 4.22
N SER A 164 8.07 1.61 4.05
CA SER A 164 8.85 2.73 3.47
C SER A 164 10.01 3.17 4.35
N MET A 165 9.89 3.08 5.68
CA MET A 165 11.00 3.37 6.60
C MET A 165 12.11 2.34 6.42
N ILE A 166 11.78 1.06 6.36
CA ILE A 166 12.77 0.00 6.16
C ILE A 166 13.45 0.13 4.79
N GLU A 167 12.68 0.44 3.73
CA GLU A 167 13.27 0.73 2.42
C GLU A 167 14.30 1.86 2.51
N GLN A 168 13.98 2.98 3.16
CA GLN A 168 14.89 4.12 3.29
C GLN A 168 16.14 3.77 4.11
N ILE A 169 15.99 3.00 5.18
CA ILE A 169 17.11 2.49 5.96
C ILE A 169 18.05 1.66 5.07
N LEU A 170 17.52 0.67 4.35
CA LEU A 170 18.29 -0.16 3.43
C LEU A 170 18.94 0.67 2.32
N ALA A 171 18.19 1.61 1.73
CA ALA A 171 18.66 2.47 0.65
C ALA A 171 19.69 3.52 1.10
N SER A 172 19.88 3.74 2.40
CA SER A 172 20.95 4.58 2.94
C SER A 172 22.34 3.95 2.73
N HIS A 173 22.40 2.62 2.58
CA HIS A 173 23.65 1.93 2.25
C HIS A 173 24.09 2.23 0.81
N SER A 174 25.39 2.44 0.60
CA SER A 174 25.94 2.85 -0.71
C SER A 174 25.67 1.86 -1.83
N GLU A 175 25.58 0.58 -1.54
CA GLU A 175 25.37 -0.51 -2.50
C GLU A 175 23.91 -0.94 -2.66
N VAL A 176 22.96 -0.28 -2.00
CA VAL A 176 21.53 -0.65 -2.05
C VAL A 176 20.72 0.44 -2.72
N TYR A 177 19.93 0.09 -3.73
CA TYR A 177 18.99 0.97 -4.42
C TYR A 177 17.56 0.67 -3.97
N GLY A 178 16.83 1.69 -3.51
CA GLY A 178 15.40 1.61 -3.20
C GLY A 178 14.58 1.87 -4.46
N ALA A 179 13.90 0.85 -4.98
CA ALA A 179 13.14 0.95 -6.22
C ALA A 179 11.65 1.29 -6.01
N GLY A 180 11.20 1.44 -4.76
CA GLY A 180 9.81 1.74 -4.43
C GLY A 180 8.88 0.53 -4.62
N GLU A 181 7.62 0.82 -4.95
CA GLU A 181 6.57 -0.19 -5.16
C GLU A 181 6.58 -0.67 -6.61
N LEU A 182 7.11 -1.88 -6.82
CA LEU A 182 7.19 -2.48 -8.15
C LEU A 182 6.04 -3.47 -8.40
N ASN A 183 5.56 -3.54 -9.65
CA ASN A 183 4.53 -4.49 -10.07
C ASN A 183 5.11 -5.73 -10.77
N GLU A 184 6.43 -5.81 -10.94
CA GLU A 184 7.10 -6.82 -11.76
C GLU A 184 6.80 -8.25 -11.32
N ILE A 185 6.78 -8.54 -10.01
CA ILE A 185 6.38 -9.88 -9.51
C ILE A 185 4.93 -10.19 -9.87
N LYS A 186 4.03 -9.26 -9.62
CA LYS A 186 2.61 -9.40 -9.96
C LYS A 186 2.40 -9.63 -11.46
N ASP A 187 3.12 -8.86 -12.29
CA ASP A 187 2.99 -8.91 -13.75
C ASP A 187 3.54 -10.23 -14.31
N ILE A 188 4.69 -10.69 -13.81
CA ILE A 188 5.27 -11.98 -14.20
C ILE A 188 4.37 -13.12 -13.74
N ALA A 189 3.89 -13.12 -12.50
CA ALA A 189 2.96 -14.10 -12.00
C ALA A 189 1.64 -14.12 -12.81
N GLY A 190 1.09 -12.94 -13.13
CA GLY A 190 -0.17 -12.81 -13.88
C GLY A 190 -0.06 -13.21 -15.36
N THR A 191 1.07 -12.95 -16.01
CA THR A 191 1.29 -13.29 -17.42
C THR A 191 1.74 -14.72 -17.61
N SER A 192 2.55 -15.24 -16.69
CA SER A 192 3.24 -16.53 -16.85
C SER A 192 2.48 -17.71 -16.27
N LEU A 193 1.58 -17.50 -15.31
CA LEU A 193 0.95 -18.57 -14.56
C LEU A 193 -0.54 -18.53 -14.69
N ALA A 194 -1.28 -17.92 -15.47
CA ALA A 194 -2.75 -17.87 -15.39
C ALA A 194 -3.31 -17.73 -13.93
N PHE A 195 -2.39 -17.50 -13.01
CA PHE A 195 -2.44 -17.54 -11.55
C PHE A 195 -3.51 -16.59 -10.99
N LEU A 196 -3.79 -15.54 -11.73
CA LEU A 196 -4.77 -14.55 -11.32
C LEU A 196 -5.87 -14.34 -12.37
N LYS A 197 -5.75 -14.93 -13.57
CA LYS A 197 -6.75 -14.73 -14.63
C LYS A 197 -8.11 -15.36 -14.32
N ASN A 198 -8.13 -16.44 -13.54
CA ASN A 198 -9.34 -17.22 -13.26
C ASN A 198 -9.55 -17.53 -11.77
N ASN A 199 -8.90 -16.80 -10.84
CA ASN A 199 -8.92 -17.11 -9.40
C ASN A 199 -8.57 -18.59 -9.11
N SER A 200 -7.73 -19.23 -9.93
CA SER A 200 -7.24 -20.60 -9.71
C SER A 200 -5.72 -20.62 -9.73
N VAL A 201 -5.14 -21.20 -8.69
CA VAL A 201 -3.69 -21.35 -8.49
C VAL A 201 -3.27 -22.77 -8.90
N GLU A 202 -3.94 -23.32 -9.89
CA GLU A 202 -3.71 -24.68 -10.33
C GLU A 202 -2.36 -24.79 -11.06
N ASN A 203 -1.59 -25.84 -10.74
CA ASN A 203 -0.35 -26.26 -11.41
C ASN A 203 0.92 -25.43 -11.15
N ILE A 204 0.99 -24.62 -10.10
CA ILE A 204 2.23 -23.90 -9.80
C ILE A 204 3.37 -24.84 -9.38
N GLY A 205 3.04 -25.97 -8.78
CA GLY A 205 4.00 -27.02 -8.44
C GLY A 205 4.67 -27.67 -9.64
N ASP A 206 4.04 -27.57 -10.82
CA ASP A 206 4.51 -28.21 -12.07
C ASP A 206 5.55 -27.37 -12.82
N LEU A 207 5.88 -26.16 -12.34
CA LEU A 207 6.90 -25.33 -12.96
C LEU A 207 8.26 -26.03 -12.94
N SER A 208 8.78 -26.29 -14.14
CA SER A 208 10.11 -26.83 -14.34
C SER A 208 11.21 -25.88 -13.85
N SER A 209 12.42 -26.39 -13.62
CA SER A 209 13.58 -25.54 -13.30
C SER A 209 13.84 -24.48 -14.34
N ASP A 210 13.70 -24.82 -15.64
CA ASP A 210 13.94 -23.86 -16.74
C ASP A 210 12.95 -22.69 -16.70
N GLU A 211 11.67 -22.96 -16.43
CA GLU A 211 10.65 -21.92 -16.28
C GLU A 211 10.92 -21.04 -15.06
N ARG A 212 11.27 -21.65 -13.92
CA ARG A 212 11.63 -20.90 -12.69
C ARG A 212 12.84 -19.99 -12.91
N ILE A 213 13.90 -20.52 -13.55
CA ILE A 213 15.11 -19.74 -13.90
C ILE A 213 14.77 -18.61 -14.86
N LYS A 214 13.94 -18.88 -15.87
CA LYS A 214 13.48 -17.88 -16.84
C LYS A 214 12.71 -16.74 -16.17
N PHE A 215 11.71 -17.03 -15.33
CA PHE A 215 10.92 -16.01 -14.65
C PHE A 215 11.75 -15.20 -13.64
N GLY A 216 12.64 -15.86 -12.91
CA GLY A 216 13.59 -15.17 -12.04
C GLY A 216 14.56 -14.27 -12.80
N GLY A 217 15.05 -14.73 -13.97
CA GLY A 217 15.90 -13.95 -14.86
C GLY A 217 15.18 -12.73 -15.45
N GLU A 218 13.92 -12.90 -15.87
CA GLU A 218 13.08 -11.81 -16.35
C GLU A 218 12.87 -10.74 -15.26
N TYR A 219 12.59 -11.14 -14.03
CA TYR A 219 12.46 -10.22 -12.91
C TYR A 219 13.76 -9.44 -12.68
N VAL A 220 14.88 -10.12 -12.60
CA VAL A 220 16.21 -9.51 -12.39
C VAL A 220 16.56 -8.53 -13.51
N GLU A 221 16.26 -8.86 -14.75
CA GLU A 221 16.45 -7.96 -15.89
C GLU A 221 15.60 -6.69 -15.77
N ARG A 222 14.32 -6.83 -15.42
CA ARG A 222 13.38 -5.71 -15.25
C ARG A 222 13.86 -4.73 -14.17
N ILE A 223 14.23 -5.21 -12.98
CA ILE A 223 14.71 -4.34 -11.90
C ILE A 223 16.07 -3.69 -12.21
N ASN A 224 16.96 -4.40 -12.89
CA ASN A 224 18.23 -3.80 -13.36
C ASN A 224 18.01 -2.70 -14.41
N ASN A 225 16.97 -2.83 -15.25
CA ASN A 225 16.61 -1.79 -16.20
C ASN A 225 16.01 -0.55 -15.50
N ILE A 226 15.34 -0.70 -14.38
CA ILE A 226 14.90 0.42 -13.54
C ILE A 226 16.13 1.16 -12.99
N LEU A 227 17.07 0.44 -12.39
CA LEU A 227 18.31 1.03 -11.87
C LEU A 227 19.10 1.78 -12.96
N LYS A 228 19.24 1.22 -14.17
CA LYS A 228 19.94 1.89 -15.29
C LYS A 228 19.28 3.17 -15.76
N ARG A 229 17.99 3.33 -15.59
CA ARG A 229 17.24 4.55 -15.97
C ARG A 229 17.31 5.64 -14.89
N ASP A 230 17.74 5.28 -13.69
CA ASP A 230 17.91 6.24 -12.61
C ASP A 230 19.15 7.11 -12.86
N SER A 231 18.94 8.43 -12.82
CA SER A 231 20.00 9.44 -13.03
C SER A 231 21.00 9.53 -11.88
N SER A 232 20.73 8.87 -10.74
CA SER A 232 21.62 8.90 -9.57
C SER A 232 22.96 8.20 -9.80
N ASN A 233 23.06 7.34 -10.83
CA ASN A 233 24.25 6.52 -11.12
C ASN A 233 24.80 5.74 -9.91
N LYS A 234 23.90 5.35 -8.97
CA LYS A 234 24.29 4.63 -7.74
C LYS A 234 24.87 3.25 -8.10
N PRO A 235 26.07 2.89 -7.64
CA PRO A 235 26.67 1.59 -7.92
C PRO A 235 26.04 0.51 -7.04
N ALA A 236 24.75 0.24 -7.23
CA ALA A 236 24.03 -0.70 -6.40
C ALA A 236 24.24 -2.15 -6.83
N THR A 237 24.55 -3.02 -5.87
CA THR A 237 24.63 -4.48 -6.03
C THR A 237 23.37 -5.17 -5.51
N ARG A 238 22.50 -4.43 -4.83
CA ARG A 238 21.20 -4.87 -4.28
C ARG A 238 20.12 -3.87 -4.66
N ILE A 239 18.92 -4.40 -4.94
CA ILE A 239 17.74 -3.59 -5.29
C ILE A 239 16.59 -3.99 -4.36
N VAL A 240 16.02 -3.00 -3.68
CA VAL A 240 14.87 -3.18 -2.80
C VAL A 240 13.59 -2.97 -3.58
N ASP A 241 12.75 -4.01 -3.65
CA ASP A 241 11.36 -3.94 -4.08
C ASP A 241 10.47 -3.86 -2.83
N LYS A 242 9.92 -2.68 -2.58
CA LYS A 242 9.06 -2.43 -1.42
C LYS A 242 7.59 -2.46 -1.83
N GLN A 243 7.13 -3.53 -2.47
CA GLN A 243 5.71 -3.73 -2.75
C GLN A 243 5.05 -4.45 -1.58
N VAL A 244 4.21 -3.72 -0.84
CA VAL A 244 3.56 -4.23 0.37
C VAL A 244 2.80 -5.54 0.13
N TYR A 245 2.12 -5.66 -1.01
CA TYR A 245 1.35 -6.86 -1.37
C TYR A 245 2.17 -8.05 -1.86
N ASN A 246 3.50 -7.91 -1.96
CA ASN A 246 4.36 -9.06 -2.28
C ASN A 246 4.26 -10.18 -1.23
N PHE A 247 3.62 -9.94 -0.08
CA PHE A 247 3.32 -11.02 0.87
C PHE A 247 2.41 -12.11 0.28
N ILE A 248 1.63 -11.82 -0.75
CA ILE A 248 0.81 -12.80 -1.47
C ILE A 248 1.70 -13.69 -2.36
N TYR A 249 2.82 -13.17 -2.84
CA TYR A 249 3.70 -13.81 -3.82
C TYR A 249 4.94 -14.47 -3.22
N VAL A 250 5.08 -14.54 -1.90
CA VAL A 250 6.28 -15.07 -1.22
C VAL A 250 6.65 -16.49 -1.72
N GLY A 251 5.67 -17.38 -1.89
CA GLY A 251 5.90 -18.70 -2.43
C GLY A 251 6.46 -18.68 -3.86
N PHE A 252 5.90 -17.83 -4.72
CA PHE A 252 6.38 -17.64 -6.09
C PHE A 252 7.80 -17.04 -6.12
N ILE A 253 8.05 -15.99 -5.32
CA ILE A 253 9.37 -15.38 -5.15
C ILE A 253 10.39 -16.45 -4.74
N LYS A 254 10.08 -17.29 -3.74
CA LYS A 254 10.95 -18.36 -3.28
C LYS A 254 11.28 -19.36 -4.37
N MET A 255 10.31 -19.69 -5.23
CA MET A 255 10.52 -20.64 -6.32
C MET A 255 11.40 -20.08 -7.43
N ILE A 256 11.20 -18.82 -7.85
CA ILE A 256 11.92 -18.23 -8.98
C ILE A 256 13.25 -17.56 -8.58
N LEU A 257 13.39 -17.13 -7.32
CA LEU A 257 14.51 -16.38 -6.77
C LEU A 257 14.91 -16.92 -5.38
N PRO A 258 15.39 -18.16 -5.28
CA PRO A 258 15.61 -18.83 -3.99
C PRO A 258 16.62 -18.12 -3.07
N ASN A 259 17.48 -17.26 -3.61
CA ASN A 259 18.50 -16.50 -2.87
C ASN A 259 18.09 -15.05 -2.56
N ALA A 260 16.92 -14.59 -3.01
CA ALA A 260 16.39 -13.28 -2.66
C ALA A 260 16.19 -13.16 -1.16
N LYS A 261 16.40 -11.96 -0.62
CA LYS A 261 16.08 -11.65 0.78
C LYS A 261 14.66 -11.15 0.90
N ILE A 262 13.94 -11.64 1.89
CA ILE A 262 12.56 -11.22 2.17
C ILE A 262 12.52 -10.66 3.59
N ILE A 263 12.08 -9.42 3.71
CA ILE A 263 11.92 -8.70 4.97
C ILE A 263 10.43 -8.39 5.13
N HIS A 264 9.85 -8.95 6.17
CA HIS A 264 8.45 -8.72 6.52
C HIS A 264 8.36 -7.78 7.72
N ILE A 265 7.58 -6.70 7.55
CA ILE A 265 7.37 -5.71 8.60
C ILE A 265 5.96 -5.86 9.17
N GLU A 266 5.92 -6.08 10.47
CA GLU A 266 4.70 -6.08 11.26
C GLU A 266 4.66 -4.85 12.17
N ARG A 267 3.50 -4.22 12.29
CA ARG A 267 3.22 -3.13 13.22
C ARG A 267 1.99 -3.48 14.05
N ASN A 268 1.81 -2.83 15.20
CA ASN A 268 0.61 -2.98 16.01
C ASN A 268 -0.65 -3.00 15.12
N PRO A 269 -1.50 -4.02 15.26
CA PRO A 269 -2.67 -4.18 14.38
C PRO A 269 -3.66 -3.03 14.46
N LEU A 270 -3.88 -2.45 15.64
CA LEU A 270 -4.81 -1.31 15.80
C LEU A 270 -4.25 -0.07 15.10
N ASP A 271 -2.96 0.23 15.27
CA ASP A 271 -2.30 1.36 14.62
C ASP A 271 -2.30 1.20 13.11
N THR A 272 -2.02 0.00 12.61
CA THR A 272 -2.04 -0.30 11.18
C THR A 272 -3.44 -0.13 10.60
N CYS A 273 -4.45 -0.75 11.22
CA CYS A 273 -5.83 -0.70 10.74
C CYS A 273 -6.41 0.72 10.80
N LEU A 274 -6.15 1.45 11.90
CA LEU A 274 -6.60 2.84 12.02
C LEU A 274 -5.91 3.73 10.98
N SER A 275 -4.59 3.58 10.79
CA SER A 275 -3.84 4.34 9.78
C SER A 275 -4.32 4.04 8.34
N ILE A 276 -4.82 2.84 8.07
CA ILE A 276 -5.47 2.51 6.80
C ILE A 276 -6.82 3.23 6.71
N TYR A 277 -7.65 3.16 7.74
CA TYR A 277 -8.99 3.75 7.75
C TYR A 277 -9.01 5.27 7.59
N THR A 278 -7.98 5.96 8.09
CA THR A 278 -7.87 7.43 8.04
C THR A 278 -7.27 7.94 6.73
N LEU A 279 -6.92 7.06 5.78
CA LEU A 279 -6.33 7.43 4.50
C LEU A 279 -7.25 7.12 3.33
N LYS A 280 -7.44 8.10 2.44
CA LYS A 280 -8.04 7.83 1.13
C LYS A 280 -6.98 7.26 0.20
N PHE A 281 -7.08 5.98 -0.08
CA PHE A 281 -6.17 5.29 -1.01
C PHE A 281 -6.49 5.60 -2.47
N VAL A 282 -5.45 5.52 -3.30
CA VAL A 282 -5.56 5.48 -4.76
C VAL A 282 -5.37 4.02 -5.19
N GLY A 283 -6.25 3.50 -6.05
CA GLY A 283 -6.13 2.14 -6.59
C GLY A 283 -6.89 1.07 -5.79
N HIS A 284 -6.38 -0.17 -5.81
CA HIS A 284 -7.09 -1.38 -5.40
C HIS A 284 -6.98 -1.69 -3.90
N HIS A 285 -7.58 -0.85 -3.05
CA HIS A 285 -7.64 -1.07 -1.60
C HIS A 285 -9.10 -1.14 -1.13
N ALA A 286 -9.89 -2.01 -1.75
CA ALA A 286 -11.34 -2.06 -1.56
C ALA A 286 -11.76 -2.29 -0.10
N TYR A 287 -11.00 -3.06 0.67
CA TYR A 287 -11.22 -3.32 2.09
C TYR A 287 -10.97 -2.10 3.01
N ALA A 288 -10.27 -1.07 2.53
CA ALA A 288 -9.75 0.02 3.36
C ALA A 288 -10.81 0.96 3.94
N TYR A 289 -12.05 0.86 3.49
CA TYR A 289 -13.13 1.81 3.81
C TYR A 289 -14.17 1.29 4.80
N SER A 290 -13.89 0.16 5.43
CA SER A 290 -14.71 -0.41 6.50
C SER A 290 -13.80 -1.00 7.58
N LEU A 291 -13.93 -0.53 8.83
CA LEU A 291 -13.13 -1.07 9.95
C LEU A 291 -13.28 -2.59 10.09
N LYS A 292 -14.48 -3.11 9.83
CA LYS A 292 -14.73 -4.55 9.84
C LYS A 292 -13.92 -5.25 8.76
N GLU A 293 -13.99 -4.77 7.52
CA GLU A 293 -13.30 -5.39 6.38
C GLU A 293 -11.78 -5.24 6.48
N ILE A 294 -11.27 -4.13 7.03
CA ILE A 294 -9.85 -3.97 7.35
C ILE A 294 -9.40 -5.04 8.35
N GLY A 295 -10.18 -5.27 9.43
CA GLY A 295 -9.85 -6.29 10.42
C GLY A 295 -9.91 -7.71 9.85
N GLU A 296 -10.90 -8.02 9.01
CA GLU A 296 -11.02 -9.31 8.33
C GLU A 296 -9.83 -9.53 7.38
N TYR A 297 -9.47 -8.54 6.57
CA TYR A 297 -8.31 -8.61 5.67
C TYR A 297 -6.98 -8.73 6.44
N TYR A 298 -6.84 -8.01 7.55
CA TYR A 298 -5.67 -8.12 8.44
C TYR A 298 -5.50 -9.55 8.98
N ASN A 299 -6.60 -10.22 9.36
CA ASN A 299 -6.56 -11.60 9.82
C ASN A 299 -6.14 -12.57 8.70
N LEU A 300 -6.64 -12.38 7.48
CA LEU A 300 -6.21 -13.15 6.31
C LEU A 300 -4.71 -12.95 6.01
N TYR A 301 -4.24 -11.71 6.08
CA TYR A 301 -2.83 -11.39 5.94
C TYR A 301 -1.97 -12.09 7.01
N LYS A 302 -2.35 -12.03 8.28
CA LYS A 302 -1.62 -12.69 9.38
C LYS A 302 -1.56 -14.21 9.20
N ASP A 303 -2.64 -14.80 8.74
CA ASP A 303 -2.69 -16.24 8.44
C ASP A 303 -1.77 -16.61 7.25
N MET A 304 -1.71 -15.78 6.22
CA MET A 304 -0.79 -15.94 5.09
C MET A 304 0.68 -15.84 5.54
N VAL A 305 1.02 -14.86 6.35
CA VAL A 305 2.40 -14.69 6.88
C VAL A 305 2.79 -15.89 7.75
N ARG A 306 1.87 -16.39 8.58
CA ARG A 306 2.10 -17.62 9.36
C ARG A 306 2.39 -18.79 8.44
N HIS A 307 1.56 -19.01 7.42
CA HIS A 307 1.78 -20.06 6.43
C HIS A 307 3.19 -19.99 5.82
N TRP A 308 3.66 -18.81 5.42
CA TRP A 308 5.01 -18.68 4.87
C TRP A 308 6.11 -19.00 5.87
N ASN A 309 5.99 -18.56 7.12
CA ASN A 309 6.97 -18.89 8.16
C ASN A 309 7.04 -20.40 8.46
N ASP A 310 5.89 -21.09 8.36
CA ASP A 310 5.80 -22.54 8.56
C ASP A 310 6.35 -23.31 7.33
N ALA A 311 6.01 -22.87 6.12
CA ALA A 311 6.38 -23.57 4.89
C ALA A 311 7.86 -23.38 4.48
N ILE A 312 8.47 -22.23 4.82
CA ILE A 312 9.88 -21.88 4.50
C ILE A 312 10.58 -21.27 5.73
N PRO A 313 10.76 -22.03 6.80
CA PRO A 313 11.29 -21.51 8.06
C PRO A 313 12.68 -20.88 7.86
N GLY A 314 12.88 -19.70 8.48
CA GLY A 314 14.14 -18.96 8.43
C GLY A 314 14.43 -18.23 7.10
N HIS A 315 13.54 -18.28 6.12
CA HIS A 315 13.71 -17.57 4.84
C HIS A 315 13.23 -16.11 4.88
N ILE A 316 12.32 -15.80 5.79
CA ILE A 316 11.75 -14.47 5.97
C ILE A 316 12.30 -13.85 7.27
N LEU A 317 12.88 -12.67 7.16
CA LEU A 317 13.24 -11.87 8.32
C LEU A 317 12.01 -11.08 8.79
N ASN A 318 11.45 -11.46 9.92
CA ASN A 318 10.31 -10.76 10.51
C ASN A 318 10.79 -9.64 11.45
N ILE A 319 10.38 -8.41 11.20
CA ILE A 319 10.75 -7.22 11.97
C ILE A 319 9.49 -6.56 12.52
N LYS A 320 9.51 -6.19 13.81
CA LYS A 320 8.47 -5.34 14.40
C LYS A 320 8.84 -3.87 14.22
N TYR A 321 7.93 -3.09 13.67
CA TYR A 321 8.10 -1.66 13.45
C TYR A 321 8.51 -0.93 14.73
N GLU A 322 7.85 -1.24 15.85
CA GLU A 322 8.09 -0.61 17.15
C GLU A 322 9.53 -0.81 17.62
N ASN A 323 10.07 -2.02 17.43
CA ASN A 323 11.46 -2.31 17.82
C ASN A 323 12.46 -1.44 17.04
N VAL A 324 12.19 -1.21 15.74
CA VAL A 324 13.08 -0.37 14.91
C VAL A 324 13.01 1.09 15.33
N VAL A 325 11.80 1.58 15.70
CA VAL A 325 11.64 2.97 16.15
C VAL A 325 12.27 3.21 17.51
N ASP A 326 12.12 2.24 18.43
CA ASP A 326 12.62 2.38 19.80
C ASP A 326 14.15 2.21 19.88
N ASN A 327 14.75 1.36 19.04
CA ASN A 327 16.18 1.01 19.08
C ASN A 327 16.75 0.92 17.65
N LEU A 328 16.80 2.05 16.94
CA LEU A 328 17.24 2.09 15.55
C LEU A 328 18.65 1.52 15.35
N GLU A 329 19.61 1.90 16.21
CA GLU A 329 21.02 1.48 16.09
C GLU A 329 21.23 -0.03 16.32
N GLU A 330 20.37 -0.67 17.12
CA GLU A 330 20.48 -2.11 17.41
C GLU A 330 19.77 -2.99 16.38
N ASN A 331 18.79 -2.42 15.64
CA ASN A 331 17.92 -3.16 14.72
C ASN A 331 18.20 -2.87 13.24
N VAL A 332 19.21 -2.08 12.93
CA VAL A 332 19.69 -1.72 11.60
C VAL A 332 21.16 -2.08 11.44
#